data_0967311b9bbac99df1070421ceb3f2ab
#
_entry.id   0967311b9bbac99df1070421ceb3f2ab
#
_cell.length_a   1.000
_cell.length_b   1.000
_cell.length_c   1.000
_cell.angle_alpha   90.00
_cell.angle_beta   90.00
_cell.angle_gamma   90.00
#
_symmetry.space_group_name_H-M   'P 1'
#
loop_
_entity.id
_entity.type
_entity.pdbx_description
1 polymer ?
#
loop_
_entity_poly.entity_id
_entity_poly.type
_entity_poly.pdbx_seq_one_letter_code
_entity_poly.pdbx_strand_id
1 'polypeptide(L)'
;MTPTEILATQHFESFIQYFSYLGIQIGLITGSGCRKFPSKLNPKGWTDISRSQLLKWVANGEIPILIGTHALIQKTVKFKNLAYVIIDEQHRFGLKQRASLVQKDAHGAKRAPHLLSMTATPIPRTLALTIYGDLDLTLLDQMPHGRKPIVTEIITPDRRNSIYEKIRNELQSGRQAYVICPRINEPDPAKETALNTK
;
A
#
# COMPACT_ATOMS: atom_id res chain seq x y z
N MET A 1 6.33 2.80 0.28
CA MET A 1 5.15 3.66 0.07
C MET A 1 4.01 2.83 -0.50
N THR A 2 2.79 3.00 0.01
CA THR A 2 1.57 2.25 -0.37
C THR A 2 0.41 3.20 -0.66
N PRO A 3 -0.59 2.80 -1.46
CA PRO A 3 -1.70 3.69 -1.82
C PRO A 3 -2.72 3.91 -0.70
N THR A 4 -2.85 2.98 0.24
CA THR A 4 -3.86 3.02 1.30
C THR A 4 -3.25 2.82 2.69
N GLU A 5 -3.95 3.31 3.72
CA GLU A 5 -3.52 3.16 5.11
C GLU A 5 -3.58 1.70 5.58
N ILE A 6 -4.53 0.92 5.06
CA ILE A 6 -4.65 -0.50 5.36
C ILE A 6 -3.38 -1.23 4.91
N LEU A 7 -2.95 -1.02 3.66
CA LEU A 7 -1.73 -1.61 3.14
C LEU A 7 -0.48 -1.11 3.88
N ALA A 8 -0.43 0.19 4.23
CA ALA A 8 0.67 0.72 5.02
C ALA A 8 0.79 0.04 6.40
N THR A 9 -0.34 -0.17 7.07
CA THR A 9 -0.38 -0.88 8.36
C THR A 9 0.02 -2.34 8.19
N GLN A 10 -0.49 -3.03 7.19
CA GLN A 10 -0.13 -4.41 6.90
C GLN A 10 1.37 -4.57 6.62
N HIS A 11 1.96 -3.71 5.80
CA HIS A 11 3.39 -3.71 5.57
C HIS A 11 4.18 -3.40 6.84
N PHE A 12 3.72 -2.45 7.67
CA PHE A 12 4.36 -2.15 8.94
C PHE A 12 4.42 -3.37 9.85
N GLU A 13 3.33 -4.10 9.99
CA GLU A 13 3.27 -5.33 10.79
C GLU A 13 4.15 -6.44 10.19
N SER A 14 4.14 -6.61 8.87
CA SER A 14 4.99 -7.58 8.19
C SER A 14 6.48 -7.25 8.38
N PHE A 15 6.87 -5.99 8.28
CA PHE A 15 8.26 -5.57 8.51
C PHE A 15 8.68 -5.78 9.96
N ILE A 16 7.79 -5.56 10.93
CA ILE A 16 8.06 -5.91 12.34
C ILE A 16 8.32 -7.41 12.46
N GLN A 17 7.46 -8.24 11.87
CA GLN A 17 7.59 -9.69 11.91
C GLN A 17 8.94 -10.16 11.33
N TYR A 18 9.35 -9.60 10.19
CA TYR A 18 10.59 -10.02 9.50
C TYR A 18 11.87 -9.43 10.11
N PHE A 19 11.82 -8.24 10.71
CA PHE A 19 13.02 -7.50 11.12
C PHE A 19 13.14 -7.25 12.63
N SER A 20 12.19 -7.73 13.45
CA SER A 20 12.22 -7.51 14.92
C SER A 20 13.48 -8.04 15.59
N TYR A 21 14.04 -9.14 15.06
CA TYR A 21 15.26 -9.75 15.60
C TYR A 21 16.54 -8.91 15.36
N LEU A 22 16.51 -7.96 14.41
CA LEU A 22 17.64 -7.10 14.10
C LEU A 22 17.73 -5.84 14.98
N GLY A 23 16.74 -5.59 15.86
CA GLY A 23 16.70 -4.38 16.69
C GLY A 23 16.51 -3.08 15.89
N ILE A 24 16.06 -3.17 14.65
CA ILE A 24 15.84 -2.03 13.74
C ILE A 24 14.56 -1.29 14.14
N GLN A 25 14.64 0.05 14.19
CA GLN A 25 13.46 0.88 14.41
C GLN A 25 12.68 1.06 13.10
N ILE A 26 11.35 0.89 13.19
CA ILE A 26 10.44 1.01 12.05
C ILE A 26 9.38 2.06 12.39
N GLY A 27 9.15 3.00 11.49
CA GLY A 27 8.11 4.03 11.60
C GLY A 27 6.98 3.80 10.61
N LEU A 28 5.76 4.12 11.03
CA LEU A 28 4.58 4.22 10.18
C LEU A 28 4.07 5.65 10.18
N ILE A 29 3.73 6.18 9.00
CA ILE A 29 3.11 7.49 8.82
C ILE A 29 1.93 7.40 7.86
N THR A 30 0.74 7.73 8.36
CA THR A 30 -0.51 7.74 7.59
C THR A 30 -1.27 9.04 7.83
N GLY A 31 -2.43 9.21 7.22
CA GLY A 31 -3.34 10.32 7.51
C GLY A 31 -3.96 10.21 8.91
N SER A 32 -4.24 8.98 9.37
CA SER A 32 -4.85 8.71 10.67
C SER A 32 -3.88 8.78 11.85
N GLY A 33 -2.55 8.70 11.63
CA GLY A 33 -1.59 8.76 12.73
C GLY A 33 -0.19 8.26 12.38
N CYS A 34 0.64 8.21 13.42
CA CYS A 34 2.02 7.76 13.34
C CYS A 34 2.32 6.73 14.42
N ARG A 35 3.10 5.69 14.05
CA ARG A 35 3.51 4.61 14.96
C ARG A 35 5.00 4.37 14.87
N LYS A 36 5.56 3.86 15.95
CA LYS A 36 6.97 3.46 16.05
C LYS A 36 7.12 2.09 16.68
N PHE A 37 7.94 1.26 16.07
CA PHE A 37 8.43 -0.01 16.64
C PHE A 37 9.95 0.07 16.84
N PRO A 38 10.53 -0.52 17.88
CA PRO A 38 9.84 -1.07 19.05
C PRO A 38 9.31 0.04 19.98
N SER A 39 8.32 -0.30 20.78
CA SER A 39 7.88 0.55 21.89
C SER A 39 8.89 0.50 23.04
N LYS A 40 9.00 1.59 23.79
CA LYS A 40 9.82 1.61 25.04
C LYS A 40 9.25 0.72 26.14
N LEU A 41 7.92 0.65 26.22
CA LEU A 41 7.21 -0.11 27.26
C LEU A 41 7.04 -1.59 26.89
N ASN A 42 6.91 -1.88 25.60
CA ASN A 42 6.77 -3.23 25.07
C ASN A 42 7.72 -3.41 23.88
N PRO A 43 8.91 -3.99 24.08
CA PRO A 43 9.88 -4.18 22.99
C PRO A 43 9.39 -5.07 21.82
N LYS A 44 8.36 -5.88 22.04
CA LYS A 44 7.73 -6.70 20.99
C LYS A 44 6.56 -6.02 20.30
N GLY A 45 6.15 -4.84 20.75
CA GLY A 45 5.04 -4.07 20.22
C GLY A 45 5.46 -2.71 19.69
N TRP A 46 4.51 -2.01 19.13
CA TRP A 46 4.64 -0.63 18.66
C TRP A 46 3.90 0.34 19.60
N THR A 47 4.13 1.62 19.42
CA THR A 47 3.44 2.70 20.15
C THR A 47 3.06 3.82 19.18
N ASP A 48 1.95 4.50 19.50
CA ASP A 48 1.59 5.73 18.81
C ASP A 48 2.50 6.86 19.25
N ILE A 49 2.87 7.72 18.32
CA ILE A 49 3.75 8.86 18.55
C ILE A 49 3.27 10.09 17.77
N SER A 50 3.71 11.27 18.21
CA SER A 50 3.42 12.47 17.46
C SER A 50 4.16 12.49 16.11
N ARG A 51 3.52 13.08 15.10
CA ARG A 51 4.11 13.23 13.77
C ARG A 51 5.43 14.00 13.80
N SER A 52 5.51 15.06 14.59
CA SER A 52 6.73 15.86 14.74
C SER A 52 7.89 15.05 15.27
N GLN A 53 7.64 14.22 16.27
CA GLN A 53 8.67 13.35 16.86
C GLN A 53 9.15 12.27 15.87
N LEU A 54 8.20 11.63 15.15
CA LEU A 54 8.55 10.66 14.12
C LEU A 54 9.46 11.28 13.05
N LEU A 55 9.07 12.44 12.51
CA LEU A 55 9.83 13.13 11.47
C LEU A 55 11.23 13.57 11.94
N LYS A 56 11.37 13.97 13.21
CA LYS A 56 12.67 14.27 13.79
C LYS A 56 13.58 13.05 13.82
N TRP A 57 13.07 11.90 14.25
CA TRP A 57 13.85 10.66 14.30
C TRP A 57 14.23 10.12 12.92
N VAL A 58 13.35 10.28 11.93
CA VAL A 58 13.65 9.94 10.53
C VAL A 58 14.74 10.86 9.97
N ALA A 59 14.64 12.16 10.21
CA ALA A 59 15.63 13.13 9.75
C ALA A 59 17.02 12.93 10.40
N ASN A 60 17.06 12.46 11.66
CA ASN A 60 18.31 12.14 12.35
C ASN A 60 18.85 10.73 12.00
N GLY A 61 18.09 9.90 11.29
CA GLY A 61 18.45 8.52 10.93
C GLY A 61 18.26 7.51 12.06
N GLU A 62 17.57 7.87 13.13
CA GLU A 62 17.23 6.94 14.22
C GLU A 62 16.18 5.91 13.79
N ILE A 63 15.30 6.27 12.85
CA ILE A 63 14.33 5.38 12.21
C ILE A 63 14.78 5.13 10.79
N PRO A 64 15.46 4.02 10.50
CA PRO A 64 15.98 3.71 9.19
C PRO A 64 14.90 3.20 8.21
N ILE A 65 13.77 2.70 8.70
CA ILE A 65 12.66 2.20 7.86
C ILE A 65 11.42 3.03 8.15
N LEU A 66 10.91 3.73 7.13
CA LEU A 66 9.67 4.49 7.23
C LEU A 66 8.65 3.99 6.21
N ILE A 67 7.52 3.51 6.69
CA ILE A 67 6.40 3.00 5.88
C ILE A 67 5.27 4.03 5.92
N GLY A 68 4.55 4.21 4.83
CA GLY A 68 3.42 5.12 4.81
C GLY A 68 2.76 5.26 3.45
N THR A 69 1.75 6.11 3.42
CA THR A 69 1.00 6.46 2.21
C THR A 69 1.64 7.66 1.48
N HIS A 70 0.86 8.37 0.69
CA HIS A 70 1.26 9.64 0.08
C HIS A 70 1.77 10.69 1.10
N ALA A 71 1.54 10.49 2.38
CA ALA A 71 2.13 11.31 3.45
C ALA A 71 3.66 11.36 3.39
N LEU A 72 4.32 10.33 2.84
CA LEU A 72 5.77 10.28 2.64
C LEU A 72 6.27 11.30 1.60
N ILE A 73 5.42 11.75 0.67
CA ILE A 73 5.79 12.68 -0.39
C ILE A 73 5.86 14.12 0.11
N GLN A 74 5.26 14.43 1.25
CA GLN A 74 5.20 15.79 1.79
C GLN A 74 6.61 16.37 2.02
N LYS A 75 6.77 17.65 1.76
CA LYS A 75 8.05 18.37 1.91
C LYS A 75 8.61 18.34 3.33
N THR A 76 7.77 18.12 4.32
CA THR A 76 8.16 18.00 5.74
C THR A 76 8.87 16.70 6.07
N VAL A 77 8.74 15.66 5.25
CA VAL A 77 9.43 14.38 5.42
C VAL A 77 10.82 14.49 4.82
N LYS A 78 11.83 14.48 5.66
CA LYS A 78 13.25 14.53 5.27
C LYS A 78 13.95 13.27 5.79
N PHE A 79 14.84 12.72 5.00
CA PHE A 79 15.67 11.58 5.39
C PHE A 79 17.12 12.01 5.56
N LYS A 80 17.83 11.40 6.50
CA LYS A 80 19.27 11.66 6.65
C LYS A 80 20.06 11.13 5.45
N ASN A 81 19.82 9.87 5.09
CA ASN A 81 20.40 9.19 3.93
C ASN A 81 19.34 8.24 3.36
N LEU A 82 18.72 8.62 2.27
CA LEU A 82 17.73 7.77 1.61
C LEU A 82 18.43 6.85 0.62
N ALA A 83 18.60 5.58 0.99
CA ALA A 83 19.29 4.59 0.16
C ALA A 83 18.35 3.77 -0.73
N TYR A 84 17.10 3.55 -0.29
CA TYR A 84 16.18 2.66 -0.98
C TYR A 84 14.73 3.16 -0.88
N VAL A 85 14.04 3.14 -2.01
CA VAL A 85 12.63 3.51 -2.12
C VAL A 85 11.85 2.34 -2.68
N ILE A 86 10.83 1.88 -1.96
CA ILE A 86 9.90 0.84 -2.41
C ILE A 86 8.53 1.48 -2.61
N ILE A 87 7.96 1.30 -3.80
CA ILE A 87 6.62 1.79 -4.17
C ILE A 87 5.75 0.59 -4.51
N ASP A 88 4.74 0.36 -3.70
CA ASP A 88 3.73 -0.66 -3.95
C ASP A 88 2.55 -0.05 -4.71
N GLU A 89 1.97 -0.82 -5.66
CA GLU A 89 0.87 -0.38 -6.51
C GLU A 89 1.16 0.95 -7.24
N GLN A 90 2.27 0.99 -7.94
CA GLN A 90 2.82 2.20 -8.57
C GLN A 90 1.83 3.00 -9.43
N HIS A 91 0.84 2.32 -10.06
CA HIS A 91 -0.16 2.96 -10.91
C HIS A 91 -1.06 3.95 -10.16
N ARG A 92 -1.12 3.86 -8.83
CA ARG A 92 -1.83 4.79 -7.94
C ARG A 92 -1.07 6.09 -7.68
N PHE A 93 0.17 6.19 -8.16
CA PHE A 93 1.03 7.35 -7.93
C PHE A 93 1.46 7.99 -9.24
N GLY A 94 1.26 9.30 -9.37
CA GLY A 94 1.70 10.05 -10.54
C GLY A 94 3.24 10.11 -10.69
N LEU A 95 3.71 10.34 -11.91
CA LEU A 95 5.16 10.45 -12.22
C LEU A 95 5.87 11.50 -11.34
N LYS A 96 5.26 12.69 -11.17
CA LYS A 96 5.80 13.77 -10.32
C LYS A 96 5.94 13.34 -8.85
N GLN A 97 5.01 12.53 -8.34
CA GLN A 97 5.03 12.03 -6.97
C GLN A 97 6.19 11.05 -6.76
N ARG A 98 6.43 10.15 -7.71
CA ARG A 98 7.55 9.20 -7.67
C ARG A 98 8.89 9.92 -7.77
N ALA A 99 9.03 10.85 -8.69
CA ALA A 99 10.23 11.67 -8.84
C ALA A 99 10.57 12.46 -7.57
N SER A 100 9.56 13.02 -6.89
CA SER A 100 9.78 13.78 -5.65
C SER A 100 10.24 12.91 -4.47
N LEU A 101 10.01 11.61 -4.47
CA LEU A 101 10.55 10.69 -3.47
C LEU A 101 12.05 10.43 -3.68
N VAL A 102 12.45 10.25 -4.92
CA VAL A 102 13.87 10.02 -5.30
C VAL A 102 14.72 11.27 -5.02
N GLN A 103 14.14 12.47 -5.12
CA GLN A 103 14.83 13.75 -4.90
C GLN A 103 14.90 14.20 -3.42
N LYS A 104 14.38 13.42 -2.47
CA LYS A 104 14.26 13.83 -1.06
C LYS A 104 15.51 13.69 -0.20
N ASP A 105 16.67 13.47 -0.80
CA ASP A 105 17.91 13.45 -0.02
C ASP A 105 18.22 14.86 0.52
N ALA A 106 18.22 14.99 1.85
CA ALA A 106 18.32 16.27 2.55
C ALA A 106 19.72 16.90 2.48
N HIS A 107 20.72 16.18 2.04
CA HIS A 107 22.12 16.61 2.13
C HIS A 107 22.84 16.71 0.77
N GLY A 108 22.11 16.77 -0.34
CA GLY A 108 22.74 16.97 -1.66
C GLY A 108 23.66 15.82 -2.07
N ALA A 109 23.40 14.62 -1.53
CA ALA A 109 24.18 13.44 -1.93
C ALA A 109 24.02 13.22 -3.43
N LYS A 110 25.14 13.09 -4.11
CA LYS A 110 25.24 12.88 -5.57
C LYS A 110 24.71 11.52 -6.05
N ARG A 111 24.08 10.73 -5.17
CA ARG A 111 23.61 9.36 -5.48
C ARG A 111 22.10 9.28 -5.29
N ALA A 112 21.41 8.93 -6.38
CA ALA A 112 19.99 8.61 -6.31
C ALA A 112 19.77 7.32 -5.48
N PRO A 113 18.69 7.22 -4.67
CA PRO A 113 18.35 5.99 -3.99
C PRO A 113 17.97 4.89 -4.98
N HIS A 114 18.21 3.65 -4.64
CA HIS A 114 17.67 2.52 -5.38
C HIS A 114 16.14 2.54 -5.35
N LEU A 115 15.52 2.21 -6.48
CA LEU A 115 14.06 2.23 -6.62
C LEU A 115 13.54 0.83 -6.96
N LEU A 116 12.64 0.30 -6.13
CA LEU A 116 11.80 -0.85 -6.44
C LEU A 116 10.36 -0.38 -6.61
N SER A 117 9.80 -0.61 -7.77
CA SER A 117 8.42 -0.26 -8.10
C SER A 117 7.64 -1.52 -8.43
N MET A 118 6.53 -1.75 -7.75
CA MET A 118 5.74 -2.97 -7.86
C MET A 118 4.32 -2.65 -8.30
N THR A 119 3.70 -3.56 -9.03
CA THR A 119 2.29 -3.49 -9.40
C THR A 119 1.74 -4.89 -9.65
N ALA A 120 0.48 -5.12 -9.26
CA ALA A 120 -0.27 -6.33 -9.59
C ALA A 120 -1.03 -6.21 -10.90
N THR A 121 -1.16 -5.00 -11.47
CA THR A 121 -1.81 -4.82 -12.78
C THR A 121 -0.86 -5.25 -13.89
N PRO A 122 -1.25 -6.22 -14.73
CA PRO A 122 -0.40 -6.66 -15.83
C PRO A 122 -0.23 -5.52 -16.84
N ILE A 123 1.01 -5.07 -17.00
CA ILE A 123 1.39 -4.13 -18.07
C ILE A 123 2.09 -4.97 -19.15
N PRO A 124 1.64 -4.90 -20.41
CA PRO A 124 2.32 -5.60 -21.50
C PRO A 124 3.83 -5.29 -21.47
N ARG A 125 4.67 -6.32 -21.58
CA ARG A 125 6.14 -6.19 -21.47
C ARG A 125 6.70 -5.10 -22.39
N THR A 126 6.18 -5.03 -23.60
CA THR A 126 6.56 -4.01 -24.59
C THR A 126 6.26 -2.59 -24.12
N LEU A 127 5.08 -2.38 -23.54
CA LEU A 127 4.69 -1.09 -22.97
C LEU A 127 5.49 -0.75 -21.73
N ALA A 128 5.77 -1.73 -20.87
CA ALA A 128 6.62 -1.55 -19.70
C ALA A 128 8.04 -1.11 -20.10
N LEU A 129 8.66 -1.73 -21.09
CA LEU A 129 9.97 -1.35 -21.62
C LEU A 129 9.95 0.05 -22.24
N THR A 130 8.87 0.44 -22.90
CA THR A 130 8.75 1.79 -23.50
C THR A 130 8.61 2.88 -22.44
N ILE A 131 7.87 2.60 -21.36
CA ILE A 131 7.59 3.58 -20.30
C ILE A 131 8.72 3.64 -19.26
N TYR A 132 9.39 2.52 -19.03
CA TYR A 132 10.38 2.34 -17.95
C TYR A 132 11.74 1.88 -18.49
N GLY A 133 12.13 2.34 -19.68
CA GLY A 133 13.29 1.85 -20.42
C GLY A 133 14.61 1.77 -19.64
N ASP A 134 14.73 2.53 -18.55
CA ASP A 134 15.91 2.55 -17.67
C ASP A 134 15.78 1.62 -16.46
N LEU A 135 14.71 0.80 -16.36
CA LEU A 135 14.47 -0.09 -15.22
C LEU A 135 14.50 -1.55 -15.64
N ASP A 136 15.15 -2.38 -14.82
CA ASP A 136 15.11 -3.83 -14.96
C ASP A 136 13.70 -4.35 -14.60
N LEU A 137 13.10 -5.14 -15.49
CA LEU A 137 11.77 -5.70 -15.32
C LEU A 137 11.84 -7.15 -14.83
N THR A 138 11.30 -7.40 -13.65
CA THR A 138 11.09 -8.74 -13.11
C THR A 138 9.60 -9.09 -13.13
N LEU A 139 9.25 -10.21 -13.76
CA LEU A 139 7.88 -10.73 -13.82
C LEU A 139 7.72 -11.90 -12.84
N LEU A 140 6.67 -11.83 -12.02
CA LEU A 140 6.22 -12.93 -11.15
C LEU A 140 4.98 -13.53 -11.80
N ASP A 141 5.15 -14.57 -12.60
CA ASP A 141 4.11 -15.21 -13.40
C ASP A 141 3.57 -16.53 -12.79
N GLN A 142 4.15 -16.95 -11.68
CA GLN A 142 3.77 -18.16 -10.98
C GLN A 142 2.91 -17.88 -9.77
N MET A 143 1.87 -18.68 -9.58
CA MET A 143 1.06 -18.65 -8.36
C MET A 143 1.80 -19.34 -7.22
N PRO A 144 1.70 -18.83 -5.98
CA PRO A 144 2.21 -19.52 -4.80
C PRO A 144 1.64 -20.91 -4.68
N HIS A 145 2.48 -21.87 -4.24
CA HIS A 145 2.04 -23.24 -4.01
C HIS A 145 0.87 -23.30 -3.02
N GLY A 146 -0.15 -24.14 -3.33
CA GLY A 146 -1.32 -24.33 -2.47
C GLY A 146 -2.44 -23.30 -2.65
N ARG A 147 -2.29 -22.31 -3.50
CA ARG A 147 -3.38 -21.37 -3.81
C ARG A 147 -4.42 -22.05 -4.68
N LYS A 148 -5.66 -22.10 -4.20
CA LYS A 148 -6.78 -22.66 -4.97
C LYS A 148 -7.21 -21.69 -6.09
N PRO A 149 -7.64 -22.20 -7.25
CA PRO A 149 -8.19 -21.37 -8.31
C PRO A 149 -9.44 -20.63 -7.81
N ILE A 150 -9.58 -19.37 -8.23
CA ILE A 150 -10.73 -18.54 -7.90
C ILE A 150 -11.78 -18.75 -9.00
N VAL A 151 -13.03 -19.03 -8.59
CA VAL A 151 -14.18 -19.11 -9.48
C VAL A 151 -14.93 -17.79 -9.40
N THR A 152 -15.07 -17.10 -10.53
CA THR A 152 -15.82 -15.85 -10.64
C THR A 152 -17.04 -16.07 -11.51
N GLU A 153 -18.23 -15.76 -11.00
CA GLU A 153 -19.49 -15.87 -11.72
C GLU A 153 -20.23 -14.54 -11.76
N ILE A 154 -20.79 -14.19 -12.91
CA ILE A 154 -21.72 -13.07 -13.03
C ILE A 154 -23.12 -13.63 -12.78
N ILE A 155 -23.82 -13.06 -11.79
CA ILE A 155 -25.13 -13.52 -11.37
C ILE A 155 -26.20 -12.57 -11.86
N THR A 156 -27.19 -13.10 -12.57
CA THR A 156 -28.37 -12.37 -13.01
C THR A 156 -29.36 -12.16 -11.85
N PRO A 157 -30.20 -11.11 -11.87
CA PRO A 157 -31.11 -10.79 -10.76
C PRO A 157 -32.05 -11.94 -10.35
N ASP A 158 -32.49 -12.76 -11.31
CA ASP A 158 -33.36 -13.94 -11.08
C ASP A 158 -32.67 -15.03 -10.24
N ARG A 159 -31.33 -15.15 -10.31
CA ARG A 159 -30.53 -16.12 -9.54
C ARG A 159 -30.04 -15.60 -8.19
N ARG A 160 -30.41 -14.39 -7.80
CA ARG A 160 -29.91 -13.74 -6.59
C ARG A 160 -30.16 -14.56 -5.31
N ASN A 161 -31.36 -15.15 -5.19
CA ASN A 161 -31.72 -15.95 -4.01
C ASN A 161 -30.84 -17.21 -3.89
N SER A 162 -30.54 -17.87 -5.01
CA SER A 162 -29.68 -19.07 -4.99
C SER A 162 -28.25 -18.73 -4.53
N ILE A 163 -27.76 -17.55 -4.82
CA ILE A 163 -26.44 -17.09 -4.36
C ILE A 163 -26.45 -16.79 -2.86
N TYR A 164 -27.52 -16.20 -2.33
CA TYR A 164 -27.63 -16.00 -0.88
C TYR A 164 -27.62 -17.33 -0.13
N GLU A 165 -28.24 -18.37 -0.68
CA GLU A 165 -28.16 -19.72 -0.09
C GLU A 165 -26.73 -20.29 -0.14
N LYS A 166 -26.02 -20.14 -1.26
CA LYS A 166 -24.60 -20.53 -1.34
C LYS A 166 -23.77 -19.80 -0.28
N ILE A 167 -23.95 -18.47 -0.13
CA ILE A 167 -23.23 -17.67 0.88
C ILE A 167 -23.54 -18.16 2.29
N ARG A 168 -24.83 -18.45 2.61
CA ARG A 168 -25.20 -19.02 3.92
C ARG A 168 -24.49 -20.33 4.20
N ASN A 169 -24.44 -21.25 3.24
CA ASN A 169 -23.76 -22.53 3.38
C ASN A 169 -22.26 -22.35 3.62
N GLU A 170 -21.62 -21.41 2.95
CA GLU A 170 -20.20 -21.08 3.16
C GLU A 170 -19.99 -20.52 4.60
N LEU A 171 -20.85 -19.62 5.05
CA LEU A 171 -20.79 -19.08 6.42
C LEU A 171 -21.02 -20.15 7.48
N GLN A 172 -21.98 -21.06 7.28
CA GLN A 172 -22.24 -22.18 8.18
C GLN A 172 -21.08 -23.16 8.26
N SER A 173 -20.32 -23.29 7.17
CA SER A 173 -19.08 -24.10 7.16
C SER A 173 -17.86 -23.39 7.78
N GLY A 174 -18.05 -22.24 8.44
CA GLY A 174 -17.00 -21.47 9.11
C GLY A 174 -16.15 -20.60 8.19
N ARG A 175 -16.57 -20.39 6.94
CA ARG A 175 -15.90 -19.49 6.00
C ARG A 175 -16.40 -18.05 6.17
N GLN A 176 -15.68 -17.10 5.59
CA GLN A 176 -16.04 -15.68 5.63
C GLN A 176 -16.51 -15.21 4.25
N ALA A 177 -17.44 -14.24 4.23
CA ALA A 177 -17.90 -13.60 3.03
C ALA A 177 -17.78 -12.07 3.15
N TYR A 178 -17.33 -11.41 2.08
CA TYR A 178 -17.32 -9.96 1.97
C TYR A 178 -18.38 -9.52 0.97
N VAL A 179 -19.26 -8.60 1.40
CA VAL A 179 -20.23 -7.96 0.52
C VAL A 179 -19.77 -6.53 0.28
N ILE A 180 -19.41 -6.23 -0.96
CA ILE A 180 -18.89 -4.92 -1.34
C ILE A 180 -20.01 -4.15 -2.04
N CYS A 181 -20.43 -3.04 -1.42
CA CYS A 181 -21.42 -2.12 -2.00
C CYS A 181 -20.71 -0.85 -2.46
N PRO A 182 -20.89 -0.42 -3.71
CA PRO A 182 -20.18 0.75 -4.24
C PRO A 182 -20.67 2.08 -3.63
N ARG A 183 -21.82 2.08 -2.99
CA ARG A 183 -22.44 3.27 -2.37
C ARG A 183 -23.09 2.89 -1.02
N ILE A 184 -23.05 3.83 -0.07
CA ILE A 184 -23.74 3.71 1.23
C ILE A 184 -25.21 4.13 1.10
N ASN A 185 -25.49 5.16 0.31
CA ASN A 185 -26.84 5.68 0.08
C ASN A 185 -27.30 5.36 -1.34
N GLU A 186 -28.63 5.32 -1.53
CA GLU A 186 -29.21 5.21 -2.86
C GLU A 186 -28.74 6.35 -3.77
N PRO A 187 -28.57 6.09 -5.08
CA PRO A 187 -28.18 7.13 -6.03
C PRO A 187 -29.25 8.22 -6.08
N ASP A 188 -28.81 9.48 -6.01
CA ASP A 188 -29.68 10.63 -6.21
C ASP A 188 -30.16 10.63 -7.68
N PRO A 189 -31.47 10.43 -7.96
CA PRO A 189 -32.00 10.36 -9.32
C PRO A 189 -31.67 11.59 -10.17
N ALA A 190 -31.53 12.76 -9.54
CA ALA A 190 -31.20 14.02 -10.23
C ALA A 190 -29.75 14.04 -10.73
N LYS A 191 -28.82 13.26 -10.15
CA LYS A 191 -27.42 13.20 -10.55
C LYS A 191 -27.13 12.13 -11.61
N GLU A 192 -27.96 11.09 -11.72
CA GLU A 192 -27.80 10.08 -12.77
C GLU A 192 -28.17 10.61 -14.14
N THR A 193 -29.15 11.50 -14.25
CA THR A 193 -29.55 12.12 -15.51
C THR A 193 -28.43 13.01 -16.10
N ALA A 194 -27.60 13.61 -15.26
CA ALA A 194 -26.50 14.49 -15.69
C ALA A 194 -25.25 13.73 -16.21
N LEU A 195 -25.10 12.45 -15.90
CA LEU A 195 -23.97 11.62 -16.36
C LEU A 195 -24.25 10.90 -17.70
N ASN A 196 -25.52 10.72 -18.05
CA ASN A 196 -25.93 10.07 -19.30
C ASN A 196 -26.13 11.05 -20.48
N THR A 197 -25.86 12.34 -20.28
CA THR A 197 -26.01 13.42 -21.29
C THR A 197 -24.68 14.00 -21.76
N LYS A 198 -23.56 13.26 -21.61
CA LYS A 198 -22.27 13.68 -22.20
C LYS A 198 -21.68 12.59 -23.07
#